data_86079f28ad80cdff9c300c0d18a735c0
#
_entry.id   86079f28ad80cdff9c300c0d18a735c0
#
_cell.length_a   1.000
_cell.length_b   1.000
_cell.length_c   1.000
_cell.angle_alpha   90.00
_cell.angle_beta   90.00
_cell.angle_gamma   90.00
#
_symmetry.space_group_name_H-M   'P 1'
#
loop_
_entity.id
_entity.type
_entity.pdbx_description
1 polymer ?
#
loop_
_entity_poly.entity_id
_entity_poly.type
_entity_poly.pdbx_seq_one_letter_code
_entity_poly.pdbx_strand_id
1 'polypeptide(L)'
;NTVGGAFFRGNGLTQGKNFRCGEVGHMTLVPEGKCCYCGKKGCLDAYCSAAHLAEAAGGKLENFFDSLKNGEVAAVRIWEEYTSYLAVAVNNIHMVLDCDIVLGGYVGSHVQAYLEDIRAKAAGRNTFGEDGGFVKISRNKVEAAALGAALRVMEEFIRQV
;
A
#
# COMPACT_ATOMS: atom_id res chain seq x y z
N ASN A 1 2.21 9.66 -6.25
CA ASN A 1 2.40 8.31 -6.72
C ASN A 1 3.35 7.48 -5.86
N THR A 2 3.67 7.96 -4.67
CA THR A 2 4.46 7.32 -3.62
C THR A 2 3.60 6.44 -2.72
N VAL A 3 4.24 5.59 -1.92
CA VAL A 3 3.57 4.80 -0.88
C VAL A 3 3.43 5.66 0.37
N GLY A 4 2.21 5.83 0.83
CA GLY A 4 1.88 6.45 2.11
C GLY A 4 0.98 5.54 2.94
N GLY A 5 0.75 5.92 4.19
CA GLY A 5 -0.16 5.22 5.07
C GLY A 5 -0.79 6.14 6.10
N ALA A 6 -1.82 5.65 6.75
CA ALA A 6 -2.45 6.28 7.90
C ALA A 6 -2.88 5.20 8.89
N PHE A 7 -2.71 5.46 10.18
CA PHE A 7 -3.14 4.54 11.24
C PHE A 7 -4.33 5.11 11.98
N PHE A 8 -5.37 4.30 12.07
CA PHE A 8 -6.56 4.61 12.85
C PHE A 8 -6.64 3.66 14.05
N ARG A 9 -6.88 4.20 15.23
CA ARG A 9 -7.18 3.43 16.43
C ARG A 9 -8.53 3.91 17.00
N GLY A 10 -9.50 3.02 16.98
CA GLY A 10 -10.88 3.44 17.19
C GLY A 10 -11.32 4.44 16.11
N ASN A 11 -11.87 5.57 16.51
CA ASN A 11 -12.33 6.63 15.60
C ASN A 11 -11.27 7.73 15.38
N GLY A 12 -10.01 7.52 15.81
CA GLY A 12 -8.98 8.55 15.79
C GLY A 12 -7.82 8.24 14.85
N LEU A 13 -7.40 9.26 14.08
CA LEU A 13 -6.15 9.22 13.31
C LEU A 13 -4.96 9.32 14.28
N THR A 14 -4.04 8.37 14.20
CA THR A 14 -2.78 8.40 14.96
C THR A 14 -1.77 9.28 14.25
N GLN A 15 -1.38 10.40 14.85
CA GLN A 15 -0.46 11.38 14.24
C GLN A 15 1.02 11.11 14.57
N GLY A 16 1.29 10.47 15.70
CA GLY A 16 2.64 10.29 16.24
C GLY A 16 3.22 11.59 16.82
N LYS A 17 4.38 11.48 17.48
CA LYS A 17 5.04 12.61 18.18
C LYS A 17 5.40 13.77 17.22
N ASN A 18 5.80 13.45 16.00
CA ASN A 18 6.30 14.42 15.01
C ASN A 18 5.39 14.47 13.77
N PHE A 19 4.13 14.07 13.87
CA PHE A 19 3.17 14.00 12.76
C PHE A 19 3.64 13.12 11.58
N ARG A 20 4.45 12.09 11.87
CA ARG A 20 5.04 11.18 10.88
C ARG A 20 4.52 9.75 10.98
N CYS A 21 3.45 9.55 11.73
CA CYS A 21 2.84 8.23 11.79
C CYS A 21 2.22 7.89 10.43
N GLY A 22 2.53 6.72 9.92
CA GLY A 22 2.04 6.32 8.59
C GLY A 22 3.04 6.48 7.44
N GLU A 23 4.24 6.99 7.68
CA GLU A 23 5.33 7.06 6.69
C GLU A 23 5.89 5.67 6.35
N VAL A 24 5.00 4.70 6.13
CA VAL A 24 5.35 3.29 5.87
C VAL A 24 6.15 3.09 4.58
N GLY A 25 5.98 3.99 3.60
CA GLY A 25 6.75 3.98 2.37
C GLY A 25 8.25 4.08 2.59
N HIS A 26 8.68 4.65 3.72
CA HIS A 26 10.09 4.79 4.07
C HIS A 26 10.63 3.70 5.00
N MET A 27 9.82 2.68 5.33
CA MET A 27 10.36 1.48 5.99
C MET A 27 11.37 0.81 5.08
N THR A 28 12.53 0.45 5.65
CA THR A 28 13.55 -0.31 4.92
C THR A 28 13.05 -1.75 4.74
N LEU A 29 12.77 -2.12 3.51
CA LEU A 29 12.33 -3.45 3.12
C LEU A 29 13.51 -4.33 2.69
N VAL A 30 14.41 -3.75 1.92
CA VAL A 30 15.61 -4.41 1.40
C VAL A 30 16.84 -3.57 1.76
N PRO A 31 17.60 -3.92 2.81
CA PRO A 31 18.83 -3.20 3.17
C PRO A 31 19.77 -3.07 1.95
N GLU A 32 20.33 -1.88 1.74
CA GLU A 32 21.20 -1.55 0.60
C GLU A 32 20.60 -1.78 -0.81
N GLY A 33 19.26 -1.95 -0.89
CA GLY A 33 18.53 -2.17 -2.14
C GLY A 33 18.36 -0.93 -3.02
N LYS A 34 17.26 -0.87 -3.78
CA LYS A 34 16.96 0.23 -4.73
C LYS A 34 16.98 1.60 -4.03
N CYS A 35 17.48 2.62 -4.72
CA CYS A 35 17.44 4.00 -4.23
C CYS A 35 15.99 4.50 -4.15
N CYS A 36 15.66 5.16 -3.05
CA CYS A 36 14.39 5.84 -2.87
C CYS A 36 14.56 7.34 -3.13
N TYR A 37 13.51 8.02 -3.55
CA TYR A 37 13.51 9.48 -3.76
C TYR A 37 13.89 10.28 -2.48
N CYS A 38 13.72 9.69 -1.30
CA CYS A 38 14.15 10.30 -0.04
C CYS A 38 15.68 10.30 0.18
N GLY A 39 16.47 9.78 -0.76
CA GLY A 39 17.92 9.68 -0.71
C GLY A 39 18.44 8.47 0.07
N LYS A 40 17.58 7.62 0.61
CA LYS A 40 17.95 6.36 1.28
C LYS A 40 17.76 5.18 0.35
N LYS A 41 18.26 4.01 0.75
CA LYS A 41 18.13 2.77 -0.01
C LYS A 41 17.18 1.79 0.67
N GLY A 42 16.49 1.00 -0.16
CA GLY A 42 15.71 -0.15 0.30
C GLY A 42 14.34 0.17 0.88
N CYS A 43 13.86 1.41 0.76
CA CYS A 43 12.53 1.79 1.21
C CYS A 43 11.44 1.01 0.47
N LEU A 44 10.33 0.71 1.15
CA LEU A 44 9.15 0.09 0.55
C LEU A 44 8.68 0.85 -0.72
N ASP A 45 8.74 2.18 -0.72
CA ASP A 45 8.34 3.02 -1.84
C ASP A 45 9.10 2.71 -3.14
N ALA A 46 10.38 2.38 -3.04
CA ALA A 46 11.20 2.04 -4.21
C ALA A 46 10.78 0.72 -4.90
N TYR A 47 9.94 -0.08 -4.26
CA TYR A 47 9.46 -1.38 -4.75
C TYR A 47 7.95 -1.41 -4.97
N CYS A 48 7.18 -0.68 -4.17
CA CYS A 48 5.73 -0.79 -4.12
C CYS A 48 5.00 0.51 -4.43
N SER A 49 5.65 1.52 -5.01
CA SER A 49 4.97 2.73 -5.47
C SER A 49 4.22 2.51 -6.79
N ALA A 50 3.17 3.30 -7.04
CA ALA A 50 2.51 3.34 -8.33
C ALA A 50 3.47 3.80 -9.46
N ALA A 51 4.41 4.70 -9.13
CA ALA A 51 5.43 5.16 -10.06
C ALA A 51 6.31 4.02 -10.56
N HIS A 52 6.71 3.09 -9.68
CA HIS A 52 7.52 1.92 -10.06
C HIS A 52 6.83 1.05 -11.11
N LEU A 53 5.52 0.81 -10.99
CA LEU A 53 4.75 0.06 -11.98
C LEU A 53 4.55 0.86 -13.28
N ALA A 54 4.27 2.16 -13.16
CA ALA A 54 4.06 3.03 -14.31
C ALA A 54 5.34 3.17 -15.17
N GLU A 55 6.51 3.31 -14.56
CA GLU A 55 7.80 3.37 -15.26
C GLU A 55 8.04 2.16 -16.13
N ALA A 56 7.65 0.97 -15.67
CA ALA A 56 7.75 -0.28 -16.44
C ALA A 56 6.84 -0.32 -17.68
N ALA A 57 5.87 0.60 -17.79
CA ALA A 57 4.88 0.65 -18.86
C ALA A 57 4.80 2.03 -19.54
N GLY A 58 5.94 2.70 -19.71
CA GLY A 58 6.04 3.98 -20.41
C GLY A 58 5.43 5.16 -19.64
N GLY A 59 5.39 5.10 -18.31
CA GLY A 59 4.97 6.19 -17.43
C GLY A 59 3.47 6.23 -17.12
N LYS A 60 2.69 5.25 -17.56
CA LYS A 60 1.24 5.17 -17.30
C LYS A 60 0.88 3.89 -16.57
N LEU A 61 0.25 4.03 -15.40
CA LEU A 61 -0.14 2.89 -14.57
C LEU A 61 -1.20 2.00 -15.26
N GLU A 62 -2.12 2.60 -15.98
CA GLU A 62 -3.15 1.89 -16.75
C GLU A 62 -2.52 0.93 -17.76
N ASN A 63 -1.50 1.37 -18.51
CA ASN A 63 -0.79 0.54 -19.47
C ASN A 63 -0.16 -0.69 -18.80
N PHE A 64 0.39 -0.52 -17.58
CA PHE A 64 0.94 -1.64 -16.83
C PHE A 64 -0.12 -2.70 -16.52
N PHE A 65 -1.27 -2.26 -16.02
CA PHE A 65 -2.36 -3.21 -15.69
C PHE A 65 -3.01 -3.82 -16.93
N ASP A 66 -3.02 -3.14 -18.07
CA ASP A 66 -3.46 -3.71 -19.33
C ASP A 66 -2.49 -4.79 -19.81
N SER A 67 -1.17 -4.54 -19.78
CA SER A 67 -0.14 -5.53 -20.08
C SER A 67 -0.20 -6.75 -19.15
N LEU A 68 -0.42 -6.50 -17.86
CA LEU A 68 -0.57 -7.56 -16.87
C LEU A 68 -1.82 -8.42 -17.14
N LYS A 69 -2.94 -7.80 -17.50
CA LYS A 69 -4.21 -8.46 -17.84
C LYS A 69 -4.08 -9.31 -19.10
N ASN A 70 -3.26 -8.85 -20.06
CA ASN A 70 -2.95 -9.57 -21.28
C ASN A 70 -1.93 -10.71 -21.06
N GLY A 71 -1.40 -10.87 -19.86
CA GLY A 71 -0.44 -11.93 -19.53
C GLY A 71 0.97 -11.68 -20.08
N GLU A 72 1.35 -10.43 -20.36
CA GLU A 72 2.69 -10.11 -20.83
C GLU A 72 3.74 -10.52 -19.80
N VAL A 73 4.71 -11.34 -20.21
CA VAL A 73 5.70 -11.98 -19.32
C VAL A 73 6.43 -10.96 -18.44
N ALA A 74 6.81 -9.82 -19.01
CA ALA A 74 7.51 -8.76 -18.28
C ALA A 74 6.62 -8.15 -17.17
N ALA A 75 5.35 -7.85 -17.49
CA ALA A 75 4.40 -7.29 -16.55
C ALA A 75 4.07 -8.28 -15.42
N VAL A 76 3.86 -9.56 -15.77
CA VAL A 76 3.62 -10.63 -14.79
C VAL A 76 4.80 -10.75 -13.81
N ARG A 77 6.03 -10.77 -14.31
CA ARG A 77 7.23 -10.85 -13.46
C ARG A 77 7.36 -9.65 -12.51
N ILE A 78 7.13 -8.45 -13.01
CA ILE A 78 7.18 -7.22 -12.18
C ILE A 78 6.08 -7.24 -11.12
N TRP A 79 4.89 -7.71 -11.48
CA TRP A 79 3.76 -7.83 -10.55
C TRP A 79 4.02 -8.86 -9.46
N GLU A 80 4.62 -9.99 -9.78
CA GLU A 80 5.04 -11.01 -8.82
C GLU A 80 6.06 -10.46 -7.81
N GLU A 81 7.06 -9.72 -8.29
CA GLU A 81 8.03 -9.05 -7.42
C GLU A 81 7.33 -8.00 -6.54
N TYR A 82 6.50 -7.15 -7.13
CA TYR A 82 5.73 -6.12 -6.43
C TYR A 82 4.86 -6.71 -5.30
N THR A 83 4.05 -7.72 -5.61
CA THR A 83 3.14 -8.32 -4.63
C THR A 83 3.89 -9.09 -3.55
N SER A 84 5.06 -9.64 -3.86
CA SER A 84 5.93 -10.28 -2.87
C SER A 84 6.47 -9.26 -1.86
N TYR A 85 6.94 -8.10 -2.30
CA TYR A 85 7.37 -7.03 -1.41
C TYR A 85 6.21 -6.40 -0.63
N LEU A 86 5.06 -6.21 -1.29
CA LEU A 86 3.84 -5.73 -0.63
C LEU A 86 3.42 -6.68 0.50
N ALA A 87 3.45 -7.99 0.26
CA ALA A 87 3.12 -8.99 1.28
C ALA A 87 4.05 -8.95 2.49
N VAL A 88 5.36 -8.71 2.28
CA VAL A 88 6.30 -8.48 3.41
C VAL A 88 5.90 -7.24 4.19
N ALA A 89 5.62 -6.12 3.51
CA ALA A 89 5.28 -4.87 4.17
C ALA A 89 3.98 -4.97 4.98
N VAL A 90 2.91 -5.52 4.38
CA VAL A 90 1.62 -5.66 5.09
C VAL A 90 1.71 -6.62 6.26
N ASN A 91 2.44 -7.73 6.13
CA ASN A 91 2.67 -8.64 7.24
C ASN A 91 3.47 -7.96 8.37
N ASN A 92 4.53 -7.23 8.07
CA ASN A 92 5.32 -6.53 9.08
C ASN A 92 4.50 -5.48 9.84
N ILE A 93 3.65 -4.73 9.13
CA ILE A 93 2.74 -3.76 9.77
C ILE A 93 1.73 -4.48 10.64
N HIS A 94 1.14 -5.58 10.16
CA HIS A 94 0.19 -6.39 10.90
C HIS A 94 0.83 -6.99 12.16
N MET A 95 2.03 -7.53 12.07
CA MET A 95 2.77 -8.07 13.23
C MET A 95 3.05 -7.04 14.32
N VAL A 96 3.24 -5.77 13.96
CA VAL A 96 3.53 -4.70 14.94
C VAL A 96 2.27 -4.08 15.52
N LEU A 97 1.20 -3.99 14.74
CA LEU A 97 0.00 -3.21 15.10
C LEU A 97 -1.25 -4.06 15.35
N ASP A 98 -1.23 -5.34 14.98
CA ASP A 98 -2.37 -6.27 15.09
C ASP A 98 -3.68 -5.62 14.55
N CYS A 99 -3.65 -5.22 13.27
CA CYS A 99 -4.74 -4.48 12.64
C CYS A 99 -4.99 -4.92 11.20
N ASP A 100 -6.18 -4.62 10.69
CA ASP A 100 -6.48 -4.74 9.26
C ASP A 100 -5.65 -3.74 8.45
N ILE A 101 -5.19 -4.18 7.28
CA ILE A 101 -4.46 -3.36 6.32
C ILE A 101 -5.35 -3.11 5.11
N VAL A 102 -5.72 -1.87 4.88
CA VAL A 102 -6.56 -1.48 3.74
C VAL A 102 -5.70 -0.93 2.62
N LEU A 103 -5.62 -1.66 1.52
CA LEU A 103 -4.94 -1.22 0.30
C LEU A 103 -5.83 -0.23 -0.46
N GLY A 104 -5.28 0.93 -0.77
CA GLY A 104 -6.01 2.02 -1.43
C GLY A 104 -5.15 2.77 -2.44
N GLY A 105 -5.60 3.96 -2.84
CA GLY A 105 -4.91 4.81 -3.81
C GLY A 105 -4.96 4.26 -5.24
N TYR A 106 -4.02 4.73 -6.08
CA TYR A 106 -4.02 4.40 -7.51
C TYR A 106 -3.89 2.90 -7.78
N VAL A 107 -2.93 2.23 -7.15
CA VAL A 107 -2.75 0.77 -7.30
C VAL A 107 -3.94 0.04 -6.69
N GLY A 108 -4.44 0.47 -5.52
CA GLY A 108 -5.59 -0.13 -4.85
C GLY A 108 -6.83 -0.26 -5.73
N SER A 109 -7.01 0.66 -6.69
CA SER A 109 -8.15 0.61 -7.64
C SER A 109 -8.09 -0.57 -8.63
N HIS A 110 -6.92 -1.18 -8.82
CA HIS A 110 -6.69 -2.27 -9.76
C HIS A 110 -6.51 -3.65 -9.09
N VAL A 111 -6.21 -3.70 -7.79
CA VAL A 111 -5.80 -4.96 -7.13
C VAL A 111 -6.94 -5.91 -6.76
N GLN A 112 -8.21 -5.56 -7.00
CA GLN A 112 -9.34 -6.44 -6.65
C GLN A 112 -9.22 -7.84 -7.25
N ALA A 113 -8.78 -7.95 -8.51
CA ALA A 113 -8.59 -9.24 -9.18
C ALA A 113 -7.42 -10.06 -8.64
N TYR A 114 -6.52 -9.44 -7.89
CA TYR A 114 -5.28 -10.04 -7.37
C TYR A 114 -5.28 -10.15 -5.85
N LEU A 115 -6.40 -9.81 -5.19
CA LEU A 115 -6.48 -9.76 -3.73
C LEU A 115 -6.16 -11.09 -3.08
N GLU A 116 -6.67 -12.18 -3.62
CA GLU A 116 -6.47 -13.53 -3.06
C GLU A 116 -5.00 -13.97 -3.17
N ASP A 117 -4.30 -13.61 -4.26
CA ASP A 117 -2.86 -13.87 -4.38
C ASP A 117 -2.06 -13.05 -3.35
N ILE A 118 -2.40 -11.77 -3.17
CA ILE A 118 -1.75 -10.91 -2.16
C ILE A 118 -2.00 -11.47 -0.75
N ARG A 119 -3.22 -11.91 -0.45
CA ARG A 119 -3.57 -12.56 0.83
C ARG A 119 -2.78 -13.83 1.05
N ALA A 120 -2.71 -14.71 0.06
CA ALA A 120 -1.95 -15.95 0.15
C ALA A 120 -0.46 -15.69 0.42
N LYS A 121 0.13 -14.68 -0.26
CA LYS A 121 1.51 -14.27 -0.03
C LYS A 121 1.73 -13.67 1.37
N ALA A 122 0.77 -12.93 1.90
CA ALA A 122 0.81 -12.39 3.26
C ALA A 122 0.63 -13.50 4.30
N ALA A 123 -0.34 -14.39 4.11
CA ALA A 123 -0.59 -15.56 4.97
C ALA A 123 0.64 -16.47 5.08
N GLY A 124 1.34 -16.70 3.97
CA GLY A 124 2.57 -17.50 3.95
C GLY A 124 3.73 -16.90 4.77
N ARG A 125 3.59 -15.66 5.26
CA ARG A 125 4.54 -14.97 6.15
C ARG A 125 4.03 -14.80 7.57
N ASN A 126 2.74 -15.00 7.78
CA ASN A 126 2.11 -14.82 9.08
C ASN A 126 2.45 -15.97 10.04
N THR A 127 2.86 -15.63 11.25
CA THR A 127 3.27 -16.60 12.28
C THR A 127 2.08 -17.23 13.01
N PHE A 128 0.93 -16.56 13.00
CA PHE A 128 -0.26 -16.98 13.77
C PHE A 128 -1.22 -17.86 12.97
N GLY A 129 -0.88 -18.23 11.75
CA GLY A 129 -1.70 -19.13 10.92
C GLY A 129 -2.94 -18.48 10.32
N GLU A 130 -2.97 -17.16 10.22
CA GLU A 130 -4.06 -16.43 9.60
C GLU A 130 -4.06 -16.61 8.06
N ASP A 131 -5.25 -16.56 7.48
CA ASP A 131 -5.50 -16.77 6.04
C ASP A 131 -5.20 -15.53 5.16
N GLY A 132 -4.65 -14.44 5.73
CA GLY A 132 -4.42 -13.16 5.06
C GLY A 132 -5.67 -12.28 4.99
N GLY A 133 -6.77 -12.64 5.64
CA GLY A 133 -8.02 -11.88 5.67
C GLY A 133 -7.91 -10.48 6.27
N PHE A 134 -6.82 -10.20 6.99
CA PHE A 134 -6.47 -8.84 7.46
C PHE A 134 -6.10 -7.89 6.32
N VAL A 135 -5.79 -8.38 5.11
CA VAL A 135 -5.56 -7.55 3.93
C VAL A 135 -6.90 -7.29 3.24
N LYS A 136 -7.26 -6.01 3.16
CA LYS A 136 -8.52 -5.52 2.60
C LYS A 136 -8.27 -4.50 1.50
N ILE A 137 -9.28 -4.21 0.71
CA ILE A 137 -9.22 -3.17 -0.33
C ILE A 137 -10.18 -2.04 0.04
N SER A 138 -9.74 -0.81 -0.20
CA SER A 138 -10.57 0.37 -0.03
C SER A 138 -11.81 0.31 -0.93
N ARG A 139 -12.96 0.65 -0.39
CA ARG A 139 -14.20 0.82 -1.15
C ARG A 139 -14.14 2.06 -2.05
N ASN A 140 -13.42 3.09 -1.60
CA ASN A 140 -13.17 4.31 -2.36
C ASN A 140 -11.89 4.12 -3.17
N LYS A 141 -11.91 4.50 -4.43
CA LYS A 141 -10.79 4.33 -5.35
C LYS A 141 -9.82 5.52 -5.25
N VAL A 142 -9.62 6.20 -6.36
CA VAL A 142 -8.65 7.32 -6.47
C VAL A 142 -9.04 8.50 -5.60
N GLU A 143 -10.33 8.72 -5.40
CA GLU A 143 -10.91 9.82 -4.60
C GLU A 143 -10.78 9.64 -3.08
N ALA A 144 -10.28 8.50 -2.60
CA ALA A 144 -10.20 8.20 -1.17
C ALA A 144 -9.46 9.29 -0.37
N ALA A 145 -8.37 9.84 -0.91
CA ALA A 145 -7.59 10.89 -0.25
C ALA A 145 -8.39 12.20 -0.11
N ALA A 146 -9.09 12.62 -1.15
CA ALA A 146 -9.94 13.82 -1.15
C ALA A 146 -11.13 13.66 -0.19
N LEU A 147 -11.78 12.50 -0.21
CA LEU A 147 -12.86 12.17 0.70
C LEU A 147 -12.39 12.19 2.17
N GLY A 148 -11.24 11.58 2.45
CA GLY A 148 -10.66 11.57 3.81
C GLY A 148 -10.34 12.97 4.31
N ALA A 149 -9.78 13.84 3.48
CA ALA A 149 -9.54 15.24 3.81
C ALA A 149 -10.84 16.00 4.11
N ALA A 150 -11.88 15.82 3.28
CA ALA A 150 -13.18 16.46 3.47
C ALA A 150 -13.86 15.99 4.77
N LEU A 151 -13.85 14.69 5.04
CA LEU A 151 -14.40 14.12 6.28
C LEU A 151 -13.69 14.67 7.52
N ARG A 152 -12.39 14.88 7.46
CA ARG A 152 -11.62 15.45 8.56
C ARG A 152 -12.10 16.86 8.92
N VAL A 153 -12.29 17.71 7.91
CA VAL A 153 -12.81 19.08 8.12
C VAL A 153 -14.24 19.06 8.67
N MET A 154 -15.08 18.16 8.15
CA MET A 154 -16.45 17.99 8.64
C MET A 154 -16.49 17.54 10.11
N GLU A 155 -15.65 16.58 10.50
CA GLU A 155 -15.58 16.12 11.90
C GLU A 155 -15.15 17.25 12.85
N GLU A 156 -14.17 18.05 12.45
CA GLU A 156 -13.74 19.20 13.23
C GLU A 156 -14.87 20.24 13.40
N PHE A 157 -15.62 20.51 12.34
CA PHE A 157 -16.77 21.40 12.38
C PHE A 157 -17.88 20.88 13.31
N ILE A 158 -18.26 19.59 13.18
CA ILE A 158 -19.31 18.98 13.99
C ILE A 158 -18.96 18.99 15.49
N ARG A 159 -17.68 18.86 15.84
CA ARG A 159 -17.24 18.92 17.25
C ARG A 159 -17.29 20.31 17.86
N GLN A 160 -17.40 21.36 17.06
CA GLN A 160 -17.45 22.75 17.51
C GLN A 160 -18.88 23.27 17.65
N VAL A 161 -19.87 22.54 17.14
CA VAL A 161 -21.30 22.85 17.23
C VAL A 161 -21.95 22.01 18.33
#